data_e0609411ef6c0b16ef77dec127e59f91
#
_entry.id   e0609411ef6c0b16ef77dec127e59f91
#
_cell.length_a   1.000
_cell.length_b   1.000
_cell.length_c   1.000
_cell.angle_alpha   90.00
_cell.angle_beta   90.00
_cell.angle_gamma   90.00
#
_symmetry.space_group_name_H-M   'P 1'
#
loop_
_entity.id
_entity.type
_entity.pdbx_description
1 polymer ?
#
loop_
_entity_poly.entity_id
_entity_poly.type
_entity_poly.pdbx_seq_one_letter_code
_entity_poly.pdbx_strand_id
1 'polypeptide(L)'
;EDPWERLAMVREGAPNILLQMLLRGANGVGYKSYPDNVVKYFVREAARGGMDIFRVFDSLNWVENMRVSMDAILEEDKLCEAAICYTGDILNPDRAKYDLKYYVDLAKQVEKAGAHIIALKDMA
;
A
#
# COMPACT_ATOMS: atom_id res chain seq x y z
N GLU A 1 -23.77 7.12 6.56
CA GLU A 1 -22.63 7.38 7.44
C GLU A 1 -21.44 7.86 6.63
N ASP A 2 -20.89 9.03 6.99
CA ASP A 2 -19.75 9.63 6.30
C ASP A 2 -18.45 8.91 6.72
N PRO A 3 -17.69 8.33 5.79
CA PRO A 3 -16.41 7.66 6.11
C PRO A 3 -15.38 8.58 6.75
N TRP A 4 -15.38 9.86 6.42
CA TRP A 4 -14.46 10.85 6.97
C TRP A 4 -14.78 11.19 8.44
N GLU A 5 -16.07 11.30 8.77
CA GLU A 5 -16.52 11.45 10.16
C GLU A 5 -16.14 10.22 10.98
N ARG A 6 -16.33 9.03 10.43
CA ARG A 6 -15.91 7.79 11.10
C ARG A 6 -14.42 7.78 11.39
N LEU A 7 -13.58 8.16 10.43
CA LEU A 7 -12.14 8.25 10.63
C LEU A 7 -11.79 9.24 11.75
N ALA A 8 -12.42 10.41 11.75
CA ALA A 8 -12.21 11.41 12.79
C ALA A 8 -12.58 10.88 14.19
N MET A 9 -13.71 10.20 14.31
CA MET A 9 -14.14 9.56 15.58
C MET A 9 -13.15 8.50 16.06
N VAL A 10 -12.64 7.66 15.16
CA VAL A 10 -11.63 6.64 15.50
C VAL A 10 -10.33 7.31 15.95
N ARG A 11 -9.90 8.34 15.24
CA ARG A 11 -8.70 9.12 15.60
C ARG A 11 -8.82 9.76 16.98
N GLU A 12 -9.97 10.35 17.29
CA GLU A 12 -10.24 10.95 18.59
C GLU A 12 -10.25 9.91 19.71
N GLY A 13 -10.91 8.76 19.47
CA GLY A 13 -11.00 7.68 20.44
C GLY A 13 -9.70 6.93 20.68
N ALA A 14 -8.75 6.96 19.74
CA ALA A 14 -7.48 6.25 19.83
C ALA A 14 -6.30 7.17 19.43
N PRO A 15 -6.03 8.25 20.18
CA PRO A 15 -5.06 9.27 19.77
C PRO A 15 -3.61 8.77 19.73
N ASN A 16 -3.28 7.74 20.50
CA ASN A 16 -1.92 7.23 20.65
C ASN A 16 -1.65 5.95 19.83
N ILE A 17 -2.59 5.54 19.00
CA ILE A 17 -2.45 4.35 18.16
C ILE A 17 -2.32 4.79 16.70
N LEU A 18 -1.35 4.21 15.96
CA LEU A 18 -1.23 4.43 14.54
C LEU A 18 -2.38 3.73 13.80
N LEU A 19 -3.08 4.50 12.97
CA LEU A 19 -4.16 3.98 12.13
C LEU A 19 -3.62 3.60 10.76
N GLN A 20 -3.99 2.41 10.31
CA GLN A 20 -3.55 1.88 9.03
C GLN A 20 -4.73 1.60 8.11
N MET A 21 -4.57 1.89 6.83
CA MET A 21 -5.53 1.53 5.80
C MET A 21 -4.87 0.82 4.62
N LEU A 22 -5.68 0.03 3.92
CA LEU A 22 -5.28 -0.61 2.66
C LEU A 22 -5.53 0.34 1.49
N LEU A 23 -4.58 0.40 0.55
CA LEU A 23 -4.67 1.18 -0.67
C LEU A 23 -4.27 0.31 -1.87
N ARG A 24 -5.16 0.18 -2.84
CA ARG A 24 -5.02 -0.75 -3.97
C ARG A 24 -4.33 -0.09 -5.17
N GLY A 25 -3.12 0.43 -5.00
CA GLY A 25 -2.41 1.13 -6.07
C GLY A 25 -3.28 2.19 -6.74
N ALA A 26 -3.37 2.18 -8.06
CA ALA A 26 -4.19 3.11 -8.83
C ALA A 26 -5.72 2.93 -8.61
N ASN A 27 -6.15 1.84 -8.00
CA ASN A 27 -7.56 1.61 -7.68
C ASN A 27 -8.02 2.31 -6.39
N GLY A 28 -7.11 2.90 -5.63
CA GLY A 28 -7.44 3.53 -4.35
C GLY A 28 -8.11 2.53 -3.41
N VAL A 29 -9.36 2.79 -3.04
CA VAL A 29 -10.19 1.86 -2.24
C VAL A 29 -11.28 1.17 -3.08
N GLY A 30 -11.28 1.37 -4.38
CA GLY A 30 -12.30 0.85 -5.31
C GLY A 30 -11.84 -0.36 -6.12
N TYR A 31 -12.59 -0.63 -7.18
CA TYR A 31 -12.38 -1.75 -8.12
C TYR A 31 -12.09 -1.27 -9.56
N LYS A 32 -11.92 0.01 -9.74
CA LYS A 32 -11.57 0.64 -11.02
C LYS A 32 -10.29 1.44 -10.83
N SER A 33 -9.52 1.57 -11.88
CA SER A 33 -8.38 2.50 -11.86
C SER A 33 -8.88 3.94 -11.87
N TYR A 34 -8.36 4.74 -10.98
CA TYR A 34 -8.64 6.16 -10.89
C TYR A 34 -7.49 6.97 -11.48
N PRO A 35 -7.74 8.19 -12.00
CA PRO A 35 -6.70 9.11 -12.38
C PRO A 35 -5.76 9.45 -11.20
N ASP A 36 -4.52 9.76 -11.50
CA ASP A 36 -3.48 10.03 -10.50
C ASP A 36 -3.87 11.14 -9.52
N ASN A 37 -4.52 12.20 -10.03
CA ASN A 37 -4.97 13.31 -9.20
C ASN A 37 -6.04 12.90 -8.18
N VAL A 38 -6.90 11.95 -8.52
CA VAL A 38 -7.92 11.40 -7.61
C VAL A 38 -7.25 10.59 -6.51
N VAL A 39 -6.29 9.73 -6.86
CA VAL A 39 -5.53 8.94 -5.88
C VAL A 39 -4.78 9.85 -4.92
N LYS A 40 -4.10 10.87 -5.43
CA LYS A 40 -3.38 11.86 -4.62
C LYS A 40 -4.30 12.65 -3.70
N TYR A 41 -5.44 13.08 -4.21
CA TYR A 41 -6.44 13.78 -3.41
C TYR A 41 -6.97 12.91 -2.27
N PHE A 42 -7.31 11.65 -2.58
CA PHE A 42 -7.80 10.70 -1.59
C PHE A 42 -6.77 10.46 -0.47
N VAL A 43 -5.51 10.22 -0.81
CA VAL A 43 -4.43 10.00 0.18
C VAL A 43 -4.27 11.24 1.06
N ARG A 44 -4.29 12.43 0.48
CA ARG A 44 -4.19 13.69 1.22
C ARG A 44 -5.33 13.85 2.23
N GLU A 45 -6.56 13.61 1.81
CA GLU A 45 -7.73 13.74 2.71
C GLU A 45 -7.71 12.67 3.82
N ALA A 46 -7.33 11.44 3.51
CA ALA A 46 -7.19 10.39 4.52
C ALA A 46 -6.07 10.71 5.53
N ALA A 47 -4.95 11.23 5.07
CA ALA A 47 -3.84 11.67 5.93
C ALA A 47 -4.27 12.80 6.87
N ARG A 48 -4.98 13.81 6.34
CA ARG A 48 -5.52 14.92 7.13
C ARG A 48 -6.55 14.46 8.15
N GLY A 49 -7.36 13.45 7.80
CA GLY A 49 -8.35 12.87 8.68
C GLY A 49 -7.79 12.03 9.82
N GLY A 50 -6.49 11.72 9.81
CA GLY A 50 -5.81 11.01 10.91
C GLY A 50 -5.24 9.65 10.55
N MET A 51 -5.17 9.28 9.26
CA MET A 51 -4.51 8.05 8.83
C MET A 51 -3.00 8.21 8.88
N ASP A 52 -2.31 7.22 9.46
CA ASP A 52 -0.86 7.27 9.69
C ASP A 52 -0.07 6.37 8.74
N ILE A 53 -0.60 5.18 8.45
CA ILE A 53 0.06 4.15 7.65
C ILE A 53 -0.84 3.79 6.48
N PHE A 54 -0.28 3.80 5.28
CA PHE A 54 -0.97 3.35 4.07
C PHE A 54 -0.27 2.11 3.55
N ARG A 55 -0.99 0.98 3.58
CA ARG A 55 -0.52 -0.28 3.00
C ARG A 55 -0.90 -0.34 1.54
N VAL A 56 0.07 -0.08 0.69
CA VAL A 56 -0.10 -0.12 -0.77
C VAL A 56 0.20 -1.53 -1.28
N PHE A 57 -0.66 -2.04 -2.14
CA PHE A 57 -0.40 -3.28 -2.86
C PHE A 57 -0.92 -3.22 -4.31
N ASP A 58 -0.37 -4.09 -5.13
CA ASP A 58 -0.91 -4.45 -6.42
C ASP A 58 -1.01 -5.97 -6.51
N SER A 59 -2.14 -6.50 -6.96
CA SER A 59 -2.38 -7.95 -7.00
C SER A 59 -1.42 -8.72 -7.92
N LEU A 60 -0.81 -8.01 -8.87
CA LEU A 60 0.17 -8.55 -9.81
C LEU A 60 1.61 -8.17 -9.41
N ASN A 61 1.81 -7.54 -8.25
CA ASN A 61 3.10 -7.00 -7.81
C ASN A 61 3.72 -6.01 -8.83
N TRP A 62 2.89 -5.27 -9.52
CA TRP A 62 3.35 -4.29 -10.50
C TRP A 62 3.67 -2.96 -9.82
N VAL A 63 4.96 -2.73 -9.56
CA VAL A 63 5.44 -1.57 -8.80
C VAL A 63 5.03 -0.25 -9.44
N GLU A 64 5.03 -0.15 -10.77
CA GLU A 64 4.62 1.09 -11.46
C GLU A 64 3.18 1.48 -11.15
N ASN A 65 2.29 0.51 -10.98
CA ASN A 65 0.90 0.75 -10.56
C ASN A 65 0.77 1.18 -9.10
N MET A 66 1.80 0.97 -8.30
CA MET A 66 1.86 1.38 -6.88
C MET A 66 2.49 2.76 -6.70
N ARG A 67 3.29 3.24 -7.66
CA ARG A 67 4.12 4.46 -7.51
C ARG A 67 3.33 5.71 -7.19
N VAL A 68 2.23 5.97 -7.88
CA VAL A 68 1.42 7.17 -7.65
C VAL A 68 0.91 7.22 -6.21
N SER A 69 0.42 6.08 -5.70
CA SER A 69 -0.02 5.96 -4.31
C SER A 69 1.13 6.14 -3.33
N MET A 70 2.28 5.52 -3.59
CA MET A 70 3.47 5.63 -2.75
C MET A 70 3.98 7.08 -2.69
N ASP A 71 4.10 7.74 -3.84
CA ASP A 71 4.53 9.13 -3.92
C ASP A 71 3.56 10.06 -3.17
N ALA A 72 2.25 9.85 -3.31
CA ALA A 72 1.24 10.62 -2.60
C ALA A 72 1.36 10.49 -1.08
N ILE A 73 1.65 9.29 -0.57
CA ILE A 73 1.86 9.03 0.86
C ILE A 73 3.10 9.76 1.36
N LEU A 74 4.20 9.71 0.60
CA LEU A 74 5.44 10.41 0.95
C LEU A 74 5.27 11.93 0.92
N GLU A 75 4.52 12.47 -0.03
CA GLU A 75 4.20 13.90 -0.10
C GLU A 75 3.43 14.40 1.14
N GLU A 76 2.68 13.52 1.80
CA GLU A 76 1.92 13.83 3.02
C GLU A 76 2.68 13.50 4.32
N ASP A 77 3.95 13.15 4.23
CA ASP A 77 4.80 12.74 5.37
C ASP A 77 4.20 11.61 6.21
N LYS A 78 3.55 10.65 5.55
CA LYS A 78 2.96 9.47 6.18
C LYS A 78 3.80 8.23 5.91
N LEU A 79 3.54 7.16 6.69
CA LEU A 79 4.24 5.91 6.53
C LEU A 79 3.70 5.12 5.34
N CYS A 80 4.58 4.82 4.41
CA CYS A 80 4.30 3.98 3.26
C CYS A 80 4.70 2.54 3.55
N GLU A 81 3.73 1.66 3.63
CA GLU A 81 3.94 0.22 3.72
C GLU A 81 3.64 -0.40 2.36
N ALA A 82 4.64 -1.00 1.72
CA ALA A 82 4.45 -1.70 0.46
C ALA A 82 4.26 -3.20 0.72
N ALA A 83 3.12 -3.74 0.29
CA ALA A 83 2.83 -5.15 0.45
C ALA A 83 3.21 -5.93 -0.80
N ILE A 84 4.00 -6.98 -0.60
CA ILE A 84 4.37 -7.94 -1.64
C ILE A 84 3.40 -9.10 -1.56
N CYS A 85 2.61 -9.29 -2.61
CA CYS A 85 1.70 -10.42 -2.72
C CYS A 85 2.50 -11.69 -3.06
N TYR A 86 2.32 -12.69 -2.25
CA TYR A 86 3.04 -13.95 -2.35
C TYR A 86 2.03 -15.09 -2.46
N THR A 87 2.25 -15.96 -3.45
CA THR A 87 1.52 -17.21 -3.64
C THR A 87 2.47 -18.26 -4.20
N GLY A 88 2.14 -19.51 -4.03
CA GLY A 88 2.87 -20.63 -4.59
C GLY A 88 4.03 -21.11 -3.73
N ASP A 89 4.78 -22.03 -4.29
CA ASP A 89 5.86 -22.74 -3.61
C ASP A 89 7.22 -22.23 -4.10
N ILE A 90 7.81 -21.30 -3.35
CA ILE A 90 9.13 -20.71 -3.67
C ILE A 90 10.28 -21.70 -3.49
N LEU A 91 10.05 -22.82 -2.83
CA LEU A 91 11.06 -23.87 -2.61
C LEU A 91 11.10 -24.89 -3.74
N ASN A 92 10.10 -24.87 -4.63
CA ASN A 92 10.02 -25.80 -5.74
C ASN A 92 10.92 -25.34 -6.90
N PRO A 93 11.99 -26.09 -7.23
CA PRO A 93 12.94 -25.69 -8.28
C PRO A 93 12.33 -25.68 -9.69
N ASP A 94 11.20 -26.35 -9.91
CA ASP A 94 10.53 -26.39 -11.19
C ASP A 94 9.67 -25.15 -11.45
N ARG A 95 9.53 -24.27 -10.43
CA ARG A 95 8.74 -23.03 -10.50
C ARG A 95 9.63 -21.79 -10.47
N ALA A 96 10.48 -21.66 -11.48
CA ALA A 96 11.50 -20.60 -11.54
C ALA A 96 10.96 -19.17 -11.72
N LYS A 97 9.71 -18.98 -12.17
CA LYS A 97 9.17 -17.63 -12.47
C LYS A 97 9.01 -16.76 -11.21
N TYR A 98 8.53 -17.35 -10.13
CA TYR A 98 8.27 -16.66 -8.86
C TYR A 98 9.11 -17.29 -7.73
N ASP A 99 10.40 -17.31 -7.96
CA ASP A 99 11.41 -17.83 -7.04
C ASP A 99 11.79 -16.79 -5.96
N LEU A 100 12.67 -17.16 -5.06
CA LEU A 100 13.17 -16.27 -4.03
C LEU A 100 13.81 -15.00 -4.62
N LYS A 101 14.55 -15.13 -5.72
CA LYS A 101 15.21 -13.99 -6.37
C LYS A 101 14.17 -12.96 -6.85
N TYR A 102 13.07 -13.41 -7.43
CA TYR A 102 11.97 -12.53 -7.85
C TYR A 102 11.46 -11.67 -6.68
N TYR A 103 11.19 -12.28 -5.52
CA TYR A 103 10.68 -11.56 -4.36
C TYR A 103 11.73 -10.65 -3.72
N VAL A 104 12.99 -11.05 -3.69
CA VAL A 104 14.08 -10.18 -3.22
C VAL A 104 14.25 -8.96 -4.13
N ASP A 105 14.22 -9.14 -5.44
CA ASP A 105 14.30 -8.04 -6.40
C ASP A 105 13.11 -7.09 -6.26
N LEU A 106 11.90 -7.62 -6.04
CA LEU A 106 10.69 -6.84 -5.79
C LEU A 106 10.80 -6.04 -4.49
N ALA A 107 11.32 -6.64 -3.41
CA ALA A 107 11.55 -5.95 -2.15
C ALA A 107 12.51 -4.75 -2.32
N LYS A 108 13.59 -4.93 -3.08
CA LYS A 108 14.52 -3.84 -3.41
C LYS A 108 13.86 -2.74 -4.24
N GLN A 109 12.98 -3.09 -5.17
CA GLN A 109 12.25 -2.10 -5.97
C GLN A 109 11.31 -1.25 -5.13
N VAL A 110 10.53 -1.85 -4.22
CA VAL A 110 9.61 -1.10 -3.37
C VAL A 110 10.35 -0.29 -2.31
N GLU A 111 11.47 -0.78 -1.78
CA GLU A 111 12.37 -0.02 -0.90
C GLU A 111 12.88 1.24 -1.63
N LYS A 112 13.40 1.07 -2.83
CA LYS A 112 13.90 2.19 -3.67
C LYS A 112 12.80 3.18 -4.04
N ALA A 113 11.57 2.72 -4.18
CA ALA A 113 10.41 3.58 -4.44
C ALA A 113 9.95 4.38 -3.21
N GLY A 114 10.54 4.16 -2.03
CA GLY A 114 10.30 4.92 -0.81
C GLY A 114 9.47 4.23 0.26
N ALA A 115 9.27 2.92 0.18
CA ALA A 115 8.59 2.19 1.24
C ALA A 115 9.37 2.26 2.56
N HIS A 116 8.68 2.58 3.65
CA HIS A 116 9.23 2.54 5.01
C HIS A 116 9.09 1.15 5.63
N ILE A 117 8.06 0.43 5.24
CA ILE A 117 7.71 -0.91 5.75
C ILE A 117 7.45 -1.82 4.55
N ILE A 118 7.95 -3.03 4.60
CA ILE A 118 7.61 -4.08 3.65
C ILE A 118 6.72 -5.11 4.35
N ALA A 119 5.54 -5.35 3.79
CA ALA A 119 4.64 -6.39 4.27
C ALA A 119 4.67 -7.59 3.33
N LEU A 120 4.84 -8.78 3.88
CA LEU A 120 4.67 -10.01 3.13
C LEU A 120 3.21 -10.44 3.25
N LYS A 121 2.51 -10.41 2.13
CA LYS A 121 1.10 -10.73 2.05
C LYS A 121 0.90 -12.11 1.45
N ASP A 122 0.69 -13.09 2.31
CA ASP A 122 0.34 -14.44 1.87
C ASP A 122 -1.08 -14.45 1.30
N MET A 123 -1.19 -14.88 0.05
CA MET A 123 -2.44 -14.94 -0.69
C MET A 123 -3.01 -16.36 -0.78
N ALA A 124 -2.31 -17.34 -0.23
CA ALA A 124 -2.72 -18.74 -0.27
C ALA A 124 -3.78 -19.10 0.79
#